data_12206fc446b89a9e588fcb18037c27d2
#
_entry.id   12206fc446b89a9e588fcb18037c27d2
#
_cell.length_a   1.000
_cell.length_b   1.000
_cell.length_c   1.000
_cell.angle_alpha   90.00
_cell.angle_beta   90.00
_cell.angle_gamma   90.00
#
_symmetry.space_group_name_H-M   'P 1'
#
loop_
_entity.id
_entity.type
_entity.pdbx_description
1 polymer ?
#
loop_
_entity_poly.entity_id
_entity_poly.type
_entity_poly.pdbx_seq_one_letter_code
_entity_poly.pdbx_strand_id
1 'polypeptide(L)'
;MSNVNSKGGIVALVIGHMAGMIDLGALPIWVGTLISGYGLSEPMAGGLVSLFLIAVVAASIILAPIFHKLNGRALAPLGFWISAGAFYAMTLNDAVVYLAALHAVAGFGTGIAISFVHGTMGKTTNPHRTFAIGSLALGIGMAV
;
A
#
# COMPACT_ATOMS: atom_id res chain seq x y z
N MET A 1 -1.34 26.23 -4.62
CA MET A 1 -1.40 25.03 -3.73
C MET A 1 -2.77 24.41 -3.88
N SER A 2 -2.89 23.16 -4.36
CA SER A 2 -4.20 22.49 -4.42
C SER A 2 -4.71 22.29 -2.98
N ASN A 3 -5.90 22.81 -2.71
CA ASN A 3 -6.53 22.66 -1.41
C ASN A 3 -6.89 21.18 -1.19
N VAL A 4 -6.28 20.53 -0.20
CA VAL A 4 -6.56 19.11 0.13
C VAL A 4 -8.03 18.86 0.46
N ASN A 5 -8.76 19.90 0.87
CA ASN A 5 -10.19 19.87 1.15
C ASN A 5 -11.07 20.11 -0.09
N SER A 6 -10.47 20.33 -1.28
CA SER A 6 -11.24 20.37 -2.52
C SER A 6 -11.82 18.99 -2.85
N LYS A 7 -12.92 18.96 -3.63
CA LYS A 7 -13.50 17.67 -4.08
C LYS A 7 -12.46 16.78 -4.75
N GLY A 8 -11.63 17.34 -5.63
CA GLY A 8 -10.54 16.59 -6.28
C GLY A 8 -9.46 16.12 -5.29
N GLY A 9 -9.13 16.91 -4.28
CA GLY A 9 -8.20 16.52 -3.22
C GLY A 9 -8.70 15.32 -2.41
N ILE A 10 -9.97 15.37 -1.99
CA ILE A 10 -10.59 14.26 -1.25
C ILE A 10 -10.67 13.00 -2.11
N VAL A 11 -11.09 13.10 -3.38
CA VAL A 11 -11.13 11.96 -4.31
C VAL A 11 -9.74 11.34 -4.47
N ALA A 12 -8.70 12.13 -4.67
CA ALA A 12 -7.34 11.62 -4.79
C ALA A 12 -6.87 10.89 -3.52
N LEU A 13 -7.22 11.40 -2.32
CA LEU A 13 -6.90 10.75 -1.06
C LEU A 13 -7.66 9.44 -0.88
N VAL A 14 -8.94 9.39 -1.27
CA VAL A 14 -9.75 8.17 -1.23
C VAL A 14 -9.17 7.10 -2.17
N ILE A 15 -8.83 7.47 -3.40
CA ILE A 15 -8.18 6.53 -4.35
C ILE A 15 -6.84 6.04 -3.80
N GLY A 16 -6.01 6.95 -3.25
CA GLY A 16 -4.74 6.57 -2.63
C GLY A 16 -4.93 5.64 -1.42
N HIS A 17 -5.94 5.89 -0.59
CA HIS A 17 -6.28 5.00 0.52
C HIS A 17 -6.69 3.61 0.03
N MET A 18 -7.59 3.54 -0.95
CA MET A 18 -8.00 2.25 -1.56
C MET A 18 -6.79 1.51 -2.13
N ALA A 19 -5.97 2.17 -2.94
CA ALA A 19 -4.80 1.56 -3.56
C ALA A 19 -3.78 1.03 -2.54
N GLY A 20 -3.61 1.73 -1.42
CA GLY A 20 -2.66 1.32 -0.38
C GLY A 20 -3.21 0.33 0.66
N MET A 21 -4.53 0.12 0.69
CA MET A 21 -5.18 -0.78 1.65
C MET A 21 -5.75 -2.05 1.00
N ILE A 22 -5.75 -2.12 -0.34
CA ILE A 22 -6.30 -3.27 -1.07
C ILE A 22 -5.58 -4.57 -0.71
N ASP A 23 -4.26 -4.49 -0.47
CA ASP A 23 -3.44 -5.64 -0.08
C ASP A 23 -3.95 -6.31 1.20
N LEU A 24 -4.37 -5.52 2.20
CA LEU A 24 -4.93 -6.05 3.44
C LEU A 24 -6.29 -6.72 3.22
N GLY A 25 -7.14 -6.14 2.38
CA GLY A 25 -8.43 -6.74 2.03
C GLY A 25 -8.29 -8.01 1.19
N ALA A 26 -7.30 -8.04 0.30
CA ALA A 26 -7.05 -9.17 -0.60
C ALA A 26 -6.13 -10.25 0.01
N LEU A 27 -5.71 -10.13 1.29
CA LEU A 27 -4.79 -11.08 1.93
C LEU A 27 -5.12 -12.56 1.70
N PRO A 28 -6.36 -13.05 1.87
CA PRO A 28 -6.68 -14.45 1.65
C PRO A 28 -6.47 -14.89 0.20
N ILE A 29 -6.83 -14.03 -0.75
CA ILE A 29 -6.66 -14.27 -2.20
C ILE A 29 -5.18 -14.30 -2.54
N TRP A 30 -4.41 -13.35 -2.02
CA TRP A 30 -2.98 -13.26 -2.24
C TRP A 30 -2.22 -14.47 -1.71
N VAL A 31 -2.46 -14.87 -0.44
CA VAL A 31 -1.88 -16.09 0.15
C VAL A 31 -2.30 -17.33 -0.68
N GLY A 32 -3.57 -17.44 -1.04
CA GLY A 32 -4.06 -18.51 -1.90
C GLY A 32 -3.34 -18.58 -3.25
N THR A 33 -3.07 -17.44 -3.87
CA THR A 33 -2.32 -17.36 -5.14
C THR A 33 -0.87 -17.80 -4.98
N LEU A 34 -0.20 -17.41 -3.89
CA LEU A 34 1.17 -17.85 -3.59
C LEU A 34 1.25 -19.37 -3.41
N ILE A 35 0.26 -19.97 -2.79
CA ILE A 35 0.20 -21.43 -2.59
C ILE A 35 -0.15 -22.15 -3.90
N SER A 36 -1.26 -21.79 -4.54
CA SER A 36 -1.78 -22.54 -5.69
C SER A 36 -1.12 -22.17 -7.02
N GLY A 37 -0.75 -20.90 -7.20
CA GLY A 37 -0.16 -20.39 -8.43
C GLY A 37 1.36 -20.53 -8.49
N TYR A 38 2.04 -20.32 -7.35
CA TYR A 38 3.50 -20.42 -7.25
C TYR A 38 3.99 -21.72 -6.58
N GLY A 39 3.09 -22.61 -6.16
CA GLY A 39 3.43 -23.89 -5.55
C GLY A 39 4.14 -23.76 -4.19
N LEU A 40 3.96 -22.64 -3.48
CA LEU A 40 4.62 -22.42 -2.20
C LEU A 40 3.90 -23.17 -1.06
N SER A 41 4.62 -23.58 -0.04
CA SER A 41 4.01 -24.07 1.19
C SER A 41 3.33 -22.93 1.96
N GLU A 42 2.33 -23.25 2.77
CA GLU A 42 1.61 -22.25 3.59
C GLU A 42 2.55 -21.38 4.45
N PRO A 43 3.57 -21.95 5.14
CA PRO A 43 4.52 -21.13 5.90
C PRO A 43 5.34 -20.18 5.02
N MET A 44 5.72 -20.60 3.80
CA MET A 44 6.46 -19.74 2.88
C MET A 44 5.59 -18.60 2.36
N ALA A 45 4.36 -18.90 1.96
CA ALA A 45 3.40 -17.87 1.51
C ALA A 45 3.12 -16.85 2.63
N GLY A 46 2.83 -17.33 3.84
CA GLY A 46 2.66 -16.47 5.02
C GLY A 46 3.90 -15.64 5.35
N GLY A 47 5.09 -16.23 5.20
CA GLY A 47 6.37 -15.55 5.41
C GLY A 47 6.59 -14.41 4.43
N LEU A 48 6.28 -14.59 3.13
CA LEU A 48 6.37 -13.53 2.11
C LEU A 48 5.44 -12.37 2.39
N VAL A 49 4.19 -12.66 2.74
CA VAL A 49 3.21 -11.62 3.10
C VAL A 49 3.62 -10.89 4.39
N SER A 50 4.13 -11.62 5.38
CA SER A 50 4.66 -11.00 6.61
C SER A 50 5.84 -10.07 6.32
N LEU A 51 6.74 -10.47 5.41
CA LEU A 51 7.85 -9.64 4.98
C LEU A 51 7.39 -8.34 4.32
N PHE A 52 6.37 -8.42 3.45
CA PHE A 52 5.73 -7.23 2.88
C PHE A 52 5.20 -6.30 3.98
N LEU A 53 4.42 -6.82 4.93
CA LEU A 53 3.83 -6.02 6.00
C LEU A 53 4.91 -5.40 6.91
N ILE A 54 5.97 -6.13 7.23
CA ILE A 54 7.11 -5.62 7.98
C ILE A 54 7.78 -4.46 7.23
N ALA A 55 7.94 -4.58 5.91
CA ALA A 55 8.52 -3.53 5.09
C ALA A 55 7.62 -2.27 5.03
N VAL A 56 6.29 -2.43 4.99
CA VAL A 56 5.32 -1.32 5.11
C VAL A 56 5.52 -0.56 6.42
N VAL A 57 5.60 -1.29 7.53
CA VAL A 57 5.81 -0.71 8.86
C VAL A 57 7.18 -0.02 8.95
N ALA A 58 8.23 -0.66 8.46
CA ALA A 58 9.59 -0.11 8.46
C ALA A 58 9.65 1.21 7.69
N ALA A 59 9.06 1.29 6.49
CA ALA A 59 8.98 2.53 5.72
C ALA A 59 8.25 3.63 6.51
N SER A 60 7.15 3.30 7.16
CA SER A 60 6.36 4.25 7.95
C SER A 60 7.14 4.79 9.15
N ILE A 61 7.88 3.94 9.86
CA ILE A 61 8.72 4.34 10.99
C ILE A 61 9.87 5.26 10.53
N ILE A 62 10.53 4.92 9.42
CA ILE A 62 11.62 5.72 8.86
C ILE A 62 11.14 7.10 8.41
N LEU A 63 9.95 7.17 7.83
CA LEU A 63 9.40 8.43 7.31
C LEU A 63 8.79 9.32 8.39
N ALA A 64 8.30 8.77 9.48
CA ALA A 64 7.59 9.52 10.52
C ALA A 64 8.36 10.77 11.00
N PRO A 65 9.65 10.71 11.38
CA PRO A 65 10.38 11.87 11.89
C PRO A 65 10.67 12.95 10.83
N ILE A 66 10.71 12.57 9.56
CA ILE A 66 11.07 13.49 8.45
C ILE A 66 9.89 13.84 7.56
N PHE A 67 8.70 13.32 7.87
CA PHE A 67 7.48 13.48 7.06
C PHE A 67 7.20 14.93 6.64
N HIS A 68 7.39 15.88 7.56
CA HIS A 68 7.11 17.31 7.33
C HIS A 68 8.11 17.99 6.38
N LYS A 69 9.28 17.39 6.15
CA LYS A 69 10.32 17.89 5.26
C LYS A 69 10.19 17.39 3.83
N LEU A 70 9.35 16.39 3.62
CA LEU A 70 9.25 15.66 2.37
C LEU A 70 8.06 16.11 1.52
N ASN A 71 8.23 16.03 0.20
CA ASN A 71 7.16 16.34 -0.75
C ASN A 71 6.25 15.13 -0.97
N GLY A 72 5.19 15.02 -0.17
CA GLY A 72 4.24 13.91 -0.25
C GLY A 72 3.53 13.77 -1.60
N ARG A 73 3.41 14.88 -2.39
CA ARG A 73 2.81 14.82 -3.74
C ARG A 73 3.67 14.05 -4.74
N ALA A 74 4.98 14.05 -4.55
CA ALA A 74 5.90 13.27 -5.37
C ALA A 74 6.10 11.87 -4.80
N LEU A 75 6.24 11.76 -3.48
CA LEU A 75 6.60 10.50 -2.83
C LEU A 75 5.44 9.49 -2.74
N ALA A 76 4.20 9.95 -2.60
CA ALA A 76 3.07 9.03 -2.60
C ALA A 76 2.90 8.30 -3.95
N PRO A 77 2.85 8.99 -5.10
CA PRO A 77 2.84 8.30 -6.40
C PRO A 77 4.09 7.44 -6.64
N LEU A 78 5.28 7.93 -6.26
CA LEU A 78 6.52 7.15 -6.40
C LEU A 78 6.45 5.83 -5.62
N GLY A 79 5.94 5.86 -4.38
CA GLY A 79 5.75 4.66 -3.59
C GLY A 79 4.81 3.65 -4.26
N PHE A 80 3.69 4.12 -4.82
CA PHE A 80 2.79 3.24 -5.58
C PHE A 80 3.43 2.67 -6.85
N TRP A 81 4.23 3.46 -7.58
CA TRP A 81 4.95 2.96 -8.76
C TRP A 81 6.01 1.91 -8.39
N ILE A 82 6.73 2.09 -7.28
CA ILE A 82 7.68 1.09 -6.76
C ILE A 82 6.94 -0.20 -6.44
N SER A 83 5.82 -0.11 -5.72
CA SER A 83 5.03 -1.28 -5.34
C SER A 83 4.46 -1.99 -6.58
N ALA A 84 3.84 -1.26 -7.50
CA ALA A 84 3.29 -1.81 -8.74
C ALA A 84 4.37 -2.49 -9.61
N GLY A 85 5.53 -1.85 -9.74
CA GLY A 85 6.67 -2.43 -10.47
C GLY A 85 7.20 -3.71 -9.84
N ALA A 86 7.26 -3.76 -8.51
CA ALA A 86 7.68 -4.96 -7.78
C ALA A 86 6.67 -6.09 -7.94
N PHE A 87 5.36 -5.83 -7.81
CA PHE A 87 4.32 -6.83 -8.05
C PHE A 87 4.34 -7.33 -9.49
N TYR A 88 4.53 -6.45 -10.46
CA TYR A 88 4.69 -6.86 -11.86
C TYR A 88 5.94 -7.74 -12.04
N ALA A 89 7.07 -7.37 -11.45
CA ALA A 89 8.29 -8.16 -11.53
C ALA A 89 8.14 -9.56 -10.92
N MET A 90 7.32 -9.75 -9.88
CA MET A 90 7.03 -11.08 -9.30
C MET A 90 6.43 -12.05 -10.31
N THR A 91 5.76 -11.56 -11.35
CA THR A 91 5.19 -12.42 -12.41
C THR A 91 6.24 -12.99 -13.36
N LEU A 92 7.50 -12.54 -13.27
CA LEU A 92 8.56 -12.92 -14.20
C LEU A 92 9.42 -14.09 -13.68
N ASN A 93 9.36 -14.41 -12.39
CA ASN A 93 10.20 -15.46 -11.80
C ASN A 93 9.56 -15.94 -10.48
N ASP A 94 9.55 -17.26 -10.29
CA ASP A 94 8.96 -17.95 -9.14
C ASP A 94 9.96 -18.34 -8.05
N ALA A 95 11.26 -18.02 -8.23
CA ALA A 95 12.27 -18.29 -7.22
C ALA A 95 11.96 -17.59 -5.89
N VAL A 96 11.89 -18.33 -4.78
CA VAL A 96 11.45 -17.82 -3.47
C VAL A 96 12.27 -16.62 -3.01
N VAL A 97 13.60 -16.64 -3.22
CA VAL A 97 14.47 -15.51 -2.85
C VAL A 97 14.14 -14.26 -3.65
N TYR A 98 13.82 -14.41 -4.93
CA TYR A 98 13.38 -13.32 -5.80
C TYR A 98 12.04 -12.76 -5.33
N LEU A 99 11.07 -13.62 -5.07
CA LEU A 99 9.77 -13.23 -4.53
C LEU A 99 9.93 -12.51 -3.19
N ALA A 100 10.79 -13.01 -2.29
CA ALA A 100 11.04 -12.36 -0.99
C ALA A 100 11.60 -10.95 -1.14
N ALA A 101 12.60 -10.76 -1.99
CA ALA A 101 13.17 -9.44 -2.25
C ALA A 101 12.11 -8.47 -2.78
N LEU A 102 11.27 -8.92 -3.72
CA LEU A 102 10.23 -8.09 -4.31
C LEU A 102 9.07 -7.80 -3.33
N HIS A 103 8.71 -8.74 -2.44
CA HIS A 103 7.74 -8.47 -1.38
C HIS A 103 8.25 -7.38 -0.43
N ALA A 104 9.53 -7.40 -0.07
CA ALA A 104 10.13 -6.34 0.73
C ALA A 104 10.12 -4.99 0.00
N VAL A 105 10.46 -4.96 -1.29
CA VAL A 105 10.44 -3.73 -2.12
C VAL A 105 9.02 -3.20 -2.28
N ALA A 106 8.05 -4.09 -2.60
CA ALA A 106 6.65 -3.71 -2.73
C ALA A 106 6.09 -3.15 -1.42
N GLY A 107 6.35 -3.82 -0.30
CA GLY A 107 5.93 -3.37 1.02
C GLY A 107 6.52 -2.01 1.39
N PHE A 108 7.81 -1.80 1.12
CA PHE A 108 8.45 -0.52 1.38
C PHE A 108 7.84 0.60 0.52
N GLY A 109 7.57 0.36 -0.76
CA GLY A 109 6.88 1.28 -1.65
C GLY A 109 5.47 1.63 -1.16
N THR A 110 4.68 0.61 -0.80
CA THR A 110 3.33 0.80 -0.23
C THR A 110 3.39 1.59 1.08
N GLY A 111 4.36 1.31 1.95
CA GLY A 111 4.57 2.03 3.21
C GLY A 111 4.88 3.51 3.00
N ILE A 112 5.72 3.85 2.01
CA ILE A 112 5.94 5.24 1.60
C ILE A 112 4.62 5.89 1.18
N ALA A 113 3.92 5.28 0.23
CA ALA A 113 2.70 5.84 -0.35
C ALA A 113 1.62 6.09 0.71
N ILE A 114 1.34 5.06 1.53
CA ILE A 114 0.26 5.12 2.53
C ILE A 114 0.58 6.10 3.66
N SER A 115 1.85 6.24 4.04
CA SER A 115 2.27 7.23 5.04
C SER A 115 1.90 8.65 4.60
N PHE A 116 2.14 9.00 3.33
CA PHE A 116 1.78 10.31 2.82
C PHE A 116 0.28 10.48 2.58
N VAL A 117 -0.41 9.45 2.11
CA VAL A 117 -1.87 9.47 1.95
C VAL A 117 -2.54 9.66 3.31
N HIS A 118 -2.26 8.81 4.28
CA HIS A 118 -2.89 8.87 5.61
C HIS A 118 -2.48 10.12 6.38
N GLY A 119 -1.20 10.51 6.32
CA GLY A 119 -0.73 11.75 6.92
C GLY A 119 -1.41 13.00 6.32
N THR A 120 -1.78 12.95 5.04
CA THR A 120 -2.54 14.04 4.38
C THR A 120 -4.02 13.96 4.73
N MET A 121 -4.62 12.77 4.79
CA MET A 121 -6.01 12.58 5.25
C MET A 121 -6.20 13.12 6.67
N GLY A 122 -5.21 12.91 7.55
CA GLY A 122 -5.21 13.45 8.91
C GLY A 122 -5.17 14.98 8.99
N LYS A 123 -4.76 15.66 7.92
CA LYS A 123 -4.73 17.13 7.82
C LYS A 123 -5.95 17.74 7.11
N THR A 124 -6.93 16.95 6.71
CA THR A 124 -8.18 17.45 6.14
C THR A 124 -9.06 18.12 7.20
N THR A 125 -10.01 18.95 6.78
CA THR A 125 -10.94 19.65 7.70
C THR A 125 -11.74 18.68 8.59
N ASN A 126 -12.05 17.49 8.05
CA ASN A 126 -12.72 16.43 8.80
C ASN A 126 -12.04 15.08 8.54
N PRO A 127 -10.96 14.74 9.27
CA PRO A 127 -10.21 13.51 9.08
C PRO A 127 -11.07 12.26 9.22
N HIS A 128 -11.91 12.18 10.24
CA HIS A 128 -12.78 11.02 10.47
C HIS A 128 -13.69 10.73 9.28
N ARG A 129 -14.30 11.78 8.72
CA ARG A 129 -15.14 11.64 7.52
C ARG A 129 -14.32 11.19 6.31
N THR A 130 -13.12 11.73 6.14
CA THR A 130 -12.25 11.37 5.01
C THR A 130 -11.83 9.91 5.08
N PHE A 131 -11.42 9.43 6.25
CA PHE A 131 -11.10 8.02 6.47
C PHE A 131 -12.33 7.12 6.30
N ALA A 132 -13.49 7.50 6.84
CA ALA A 132 -14.73 6.73 6.69
C ALA A 132 -15.14 6.57 5.21
N ILE A 133 -15.05 7.64 4.41
CA ILE A 133 -15.32 7.56 2.97
C ILE A 133 -14.30 6.63 2.27
N GLY A 134 -13.01 6.73 2.61
CA GLY A 134 -11.97 5.86 2.05
C GLY A 134 -12.22 4.39 2.35
N SER A 135 -12.53 4.07 3.61
CA SER A 135 -12.81 2.69 4.04
C SER A 135 -14.08 2.13 3.43
N LEU A 136 -15.14 2.96 3.31
CA LEU A 136 -16.38 2.56 2.64
C LEU A 136 -16.13 2.30 1.15
N ALA A 137 -15.40 3.18 0.48
CA ALA A 137 -15.05 3.00 -0.93
C ALA A 137 -14.21 1.73 -1.15
N LEU A 138 -13.24 1.44 -0.27
CA LEU A 138 -12.49 0.20 -0.29
C LEU A 138 -13.41 -1.02 -0.14
N GLY A 139 -14.30 -1.02 0.86
CA GLY A 139 -15.24 -2.12 1.09
C GLY A 139 -16.15 -2.39 -0.11
N ILE A 140 -16.69 -1.32 -0.74
CA ILE A 140 -17.49 -1.44 -1.96
C ILE A 140 -16.65 -2.00 -3.11
N GLY A 141 -15.43 -1.48 -3.32
CA GLY A 141 -14.54 -1.92 -4.39
C GLY A 141 -14.08 -3.36 -4.24
N MET A 142 -14.08 -3.91 -3.02
CA MET A 142 -13.74 -5.32 -2.77
C MET A 142 -14.95 -6.27 -2.86
N ALA A 143 -16.17 -5.73 -2.85
CA ALA A 143 -17.41 -6.53 -2.94
C ALA A 143 -17.86 -6.76 -4.39
N VAL A 144 -17.25 -6.09 -5.37
CA VAL A 144 -17.54 -6.18 -6.82
C VAL A 144 -16.52 -7.08 -7.50
#